data_e8b57c0ad4af54570823204d7ee60bde
#
_entry.id   e8b57c0ad4af54570823204d7ee60bde
#
_cell.length_a   1.000
_cell.length_b   1.000
_cell.length_c   1.000
_cell.angle_alpha   90.00
_cell.angle_beta   90.00
_cell.angle_gamma   90.00
#
_symmetry.space_group_name_H-M   'P 1'
#
loop_
_entity.id
_entity.type
_entity.pdbx_description
1 polymer ?
#
loop_
_entity_poly.entity_id
_entity_poly.type
_entity_poly.pdbx_seq_one_letter_code
_entity_poly.pdbx_strand_id
1 'polypeptide(L)'
;MKLLLGKDVRDDNQVFLETSGSRAVLVCGKRGSGKSYTLGVLVEELVSVGGSDVIPIIIDPMGVYHTMKQPNLMQQDDLFQWGLSARDYPVRLLAPGNPLKLYDADILEILKQRGIEVVHLRLNPGDLSPDGWCDFFGADVNKPLGIALFRATHKLENRDKPYSIGNIISQIEDDDRAGDPTKEALLNRLEATRSWQLFAETGYTPIQDLFKPNAVNVVDLSRLEPGARGRRNLTVSIIARNLFRARSDARLREEFGLATPMPRVWMLLDEAHQFAPNNGNTIAKAQLIRWAKEGRQPGLSLVVASQQPSAIDKEVLSQCDIILSHKMTTREDVNALNGLSQDYMGGELRTFVKKLKRTGEAVLVDDEAESVHTLRIRPRRSQHGGSSVATPMQEDNFDIWSQ
;
A
#
# COMPACT_ATOMS: atom_id res chain seq x y z
N MET A 1 15.01 -9.57 -11.21
CA MET A 1 13.98 -10.62 -11.06
C MET A 1 13.08 -10.61 -12.28
N LYS A 2 12.48 -11.76 -12.62
CA LYS A 2 11.44 -11.87 -13.65
C LYS A 2 10.14 -12.30 -12.98
N LEU A 3 9.14 -11.44 -12.95
CA LEU A 3 7.84 -11.68 -12.33
C LEU A 3 6.84 -12.06 -13.41
N LEU A 4 6.30 -13.28 -13.38
CA LEU A 4 5.35 -13.76 -14.38
C LEU A 4 3.99 -13.06 -14.21
N LEU A 5 3.64 -12.19 -15.13
CA LEU A 5 2.36 -11.47 -15.11
C LEU A 5 1.24 -12.23 -15.83
N GLY A 6 1.55 -12.84 -16.95
CA GLY A 6 0.53 -13.43 -17.79
C GLY A 6 1.06 -13.97 -19.10
N LYS A 7 0.18 -14.07 -20.11
CA LYS A 7 0.51 -14.47 -21.47
C LYS A 7 0.00 -13.42 -22.45
N ASP A 8 0.81 -13.12 -23.49
CA ASP A 8 0.40 -12.23 -24.57
C ASP A 8 -0.82 -12.83 -25.32
N VAL A 9 -1.79 -11.98 -25.63
CA VAL A 9 -3.05 -12.42 -26.25
C VAL A 9 -2.84 -12.86 -27.70
N ARG A 10 -1.74 -12.47 -28.36
CA ARG A 10 -1.46 -12.73 -29.76
C ARG A 10 -0.83 -14.10 -30.04
N ASP A 11 0.12 -14.49 -29.18
CA ASP A 11 1.00 -15.65 -29.42
C ASP A 11 1.08 -16.60 -28.19
N ASP A 12 0.34 -16.33 -27.13
CA ASP A 12 0.29 -17.09 -25.87
C ASP A 12 1.66 -17.21 -25.15
N ASN A 13 2.66 -16.38 -25.54
CA ASN A 13 3.94 -16.35 -24.90
C ASN A 13 3.85 -15.75 -23.49
N GLN A 14 4.67 -16.27 -22.57
CA GLN A 14 4.73 -15.73 -21.21
C GLN A 14 5.28 -14.30 -21.20
N VAL A 15 4.58 -13.41 -20.50
CA VAL A 15 4.97 -12.02 -20.29
C VAL A 15 5.45 -11.83 -18.86
N PHE A 16 6.67 -11.36 -18.72
CA PHE A 16 7.31 -11.10 -17.44
C PHE A 16 7.49 -9.60 -17.24
N LEU A 17 7.34 -9.17 -16.00
CA LEU A 17 7.86 -7.89 -15.56
C LEU A 17 9.31 -8.09 -15.11
N GLU A 18 10.25 -7.48 -15.83
CA GLU A 18 11.66 -7.54 -15.48
C GLU A 18 12.01 -6.44 -14.48
N THR A 19 12.59 -6.82 -13.35
CA THR A 19 12.96 -5.90 -12.28
C THR A 19 14.43 -6.05 -11.93
N SER A 20 15.28 -5.45 -12.75
CA SER A 20 16.72 -5.33 -12.46
C SER A 20 16.99 -4.34 -11.31
N GLY A 21 16.15 -3.31 -11.20
CA GLY A 21 16.20 -2.26 -10.19
C GLY A 21 14.86 -2.03 -9.51
N SER A 22 14.73 -0.89 -8.82
CA SER A 22 13.47 -0.41 -8.27
C SER A 22 12.59 0.16 -9.36
N ARG A 23 11.29 -0.02 -9.24
CA ARG A 23 10.28 0.36 -10.22
C ARG A 23 9.17 1.19 -9.61
N ALA A 24 8.59 2.07 -10.42
CA ALA A 24 7.32 2.72 -10.13
C ALA A 24 6.26 2.19 -11.12
N VAL A 25 5.24 1.53 -10.60
CA VAL A 25 4.25 0.80 -11.39
C VAL A 25 2.86 1.39 -11.17
N LEU A 26 2.17 1.73 -12.25
CA LEU A 26 0.74 2.07 -12.23
C LEU A 26 -0.09 0.85 -12.61
N VAL A 27 -1.02 0.44 -11.75
CA VAL A 27 -2.05 -0.56 -12.07
C VAL A 27 -3.41 0.12 -12.08
N CYS A 28 -4.08 0.19 -13.22
CA CYS A 28 -5.35 0.88 -13.31
C CYS A 28 -6.42 0.08 -14.06
N GLY A 29 -7.69 0.48 -13.90
CA GLY A 29 -8.82 -0.16 -14.54
C GLY A 29 -10.13 0.08 -13.79
N LYS A 30 -11.26 -0.03 -14.45
CA LYS A 30 -12.58 0.13 -13.84
C LYS A 30 -12.83 -0.88 -12.72
N ARG A 31 -13.89 -0.67 -11.93
CA ARG A 31 -14.35 -1.64 -10.92
C ARG A 31 -14.58 -3.02 -11.57
N GLY A 32 -14.06 -4.08 -10.93
CA GLY A 32 -14.22 -5.46 -11.40
C GLY A 32 -13.36 -5.83 -12.62
N SER A 33 -12.43 -4.98 -13.07
CA SER A 33 -11.56 -5.29 -14.22
C SER A 33 -10.36 -6.18 -13.89
N GLY A 34 -10.03 -6.38 -12.61
CA GLY A 34 -8.94 -7.24 -12.16
C GLY A 34 -7.76 -6.55 -11.46
N LYS A 35 -7.83 -5.24 -11.14
CA LYS A 35 -6.73 -4.52 -10.46
C LYS A 35 -6.19 -5.20 -9.20
N SER A 36 -7.06 -5.39 -8.18
CA SER A 36 -6.65 -6.02 -6.90
C SER A 36 -6.24 -7.48 -7.10
N TYR A 37 -6.77 -8.14 -8.14
CA TYR A 37 -6.34 -9.46 -8.58
C TYR A 37 -4.89 -9.40 -9.09
N THR A 38 -4.56 -8.45 -9.95
CA THR A 38 -3.22 -8.22 -10.50
C THR A 38 -2.21 -7.82 -9.42
N LEU A 39 -2.60 -6.96 -8.45
CA LEU A 39 -1.77 -6.70 -7.29
C LEU A 39 -1.43 -7.99 -6.53
N GLY A 40 -2.42 -8.88 -6.35
CA GLY A 40 -2.18 -10.18 -5.74
C GLY A 40 -1.21 -11.04 -6.55
N VAL A 41 -1.30 -11.05 -7.89
CA VAL A 41 -0.33 -11.74 -8.77
C VAL A 41 1.08 -11.19 -8.57
N LEU A 42 1.24 -9.86 -8.53
CA LEU A 42 2.54 -9.22 -8.28
C LEU A 42 3.13 -9.63 -6.92
N VAL A 43 2.31 -9.65 -5.87
CA VAL A 43 2.75 -10.05 -4.53
C VAL A 43 3.15 -11.52 -4.48
N GLU A 44 2.37 -12.41 -5.11
CA GLU A 44 2.71 -13.83 -5.22
C GLU A 44 4.09 -14.03 -5.87
N GLU A 45 4.37 -13.30 -6.95
CA GLU A 45 5.66 -13.35 -7.63
C GLU A 45 6.79 -12.76 -6.78
N LEU A 46 6.56 -11.61 -6.14
CA LEU A 46 7.54 -10.98 -5.24
C LEU A 46 7.95 -11.90 -4.09
N VAL A 47 7.00 -12.62 -3.49
CA VAL A 47 7.29 -13.60 -2.43
C VAL A 47 7.99 -14.83 -2.99
N SER A 48 7.54 -15.33 -4.16
CA SER A 48 8.05 -16.59 -4.72
C SER A 48 9.45 -16.46 -5.34
N VAL A 49 9.71 -15.35 -6.03
CA VAL A 49 10.96 -15.11 -6.78
C VAL A 49 11.91 -14.22 -6.01
N GLY A 50 11.39 -13.25 -5.22
CA GLY A 50 12.20 -12.31 -4.47
C GLY A 50 12.88 -12.91 -3.24
N GLY A 51 12.30 -13.95 -2.66
CA GLY A 51 12.88 -14.65 -1.52
C GLY A 51 13.23 -13.73 -0.36
N SER A 52 14.45 -13.89 0.18
CA SER A 52 14.98 -13.05 1.26
C SER A 52 15.38 -11.63 0.82
N ASP A 53 15.48 -11.39 -0.49
CA ASP A 53 16.02 -10.12 -1.03
C ASP A 53 14.95 -9.04 -1.21
N VAL A 54 13.69 -9.40 -0.99
CA VAL A 54 12.53 -8.51 -1.20
C VAL A 54 11.55 -8.61 -0.05
N ILE A 55 11.08 -7.45 0.39
CA ILE A 55 9.98 -7.30 1.33
C ILE A 55 8.78 -6.71 0.58
N PRO A 56 7.74 -7.49 0.25
CA PRO A 56 6.50 -6.97 -0.27
C PRO A 56 5.60 -6.46 0.87
N ILE A 57 5.08 -5.24 0.72
CA ILE A 57 4.16 -4.61 1.66
C ILE A 57 2.93 -4.18 0.88
N ILE A 58 1.77 -4.65 1.27
CA ILE A 58 0.48 -4.23 0.71
C ILE A 58 -0.22 -3.28 1.68
N ILE A 59 -0.58 -2.11 1.19
CA ILE A 59 -1.46 -1.19 1.89
C ILE A 59 -2.89 -1.52 1.45
N ASP A 60 -3.67 -2.08 2.37
CA ASP A 60 -4.99 -2.66 2.10
C ASP A 60 -6.13 -1.85 2.74
N PRO A 61 -6.71 -0.88 2.04
CA PRO A 61 -7.85 -0.13 2.55
C PRO A 61 -9.18 -0.90 2.49
N MET A 62 -9.20 -2.07 1.81
CA MET A 62 -10.41 -2.87 1.59
C MET A 62 -10.47 -4.15 2.43
N GLY A 63 -9.35 -4.60 3.00
CA GLY A 63 -9.28 -5.80 3.84
C GLY A 63 -9.39 -7.11 3.06
N VAL A 64 -8.86 -7.18 1.83
CA VAL A 64 -9.06 -8.35 0.95
C VAL A 64 -7.84 -9.26 0.82
N TYR A 65 -6.64 -8.80 1.22
CA TYR A 65 -5.40 -9.55 0.94
C TYR A 65 -5.03 -10.58 2.00
N HIS A 66 -5.72 -10.60 3.16
CA HIS A 66 -5.56 -11.69 4.13
C HIS A 66 -5.92 -13.06 3.55
N THR A 67 -6.79 -13.10 2.51
CA THR A 67 -7.18 -14.34 1.81
C THR A 67 -6.03 -15.00 1.06
N MET A 68 -4.89 -14.32 0.84
CA MET A 68 -3.69 -14.93 0.24
C MET A 68 -3.11 -16.08 1.05
N LYS A 69 -3.52 -16.24 2.32
CA LYS A 69 -3.22 -17.42 3.14
C LYS A 69 -3.96 -18.68 2.70
N GLN A 70 -4.91 -18.57 1.81
CA GLN A 70 -5.68 -19.71 1.32
C GLN A 70 -5.32 -20.02 -0.15
N PRO A 71 -5.18 -21.32 -0.51
CA PRO A 71 -4.96 -21.70 -1.91
C PRO A 71 -6.21 -21.44 -2.74
N ASN A 72 -6.03 -21.09 -4.02
CA ASN A 72 -7.13 -20.84 -4.95
C ASN A 72 -7.65 -22.17 -5.52
N LEU A 73 -8.54 -22.82 -4.82
CA LEU A 73 -9.14 -24.08 -5.24
C LEU A 73 -10.24 -23.89 -6.29
N MET A 74 -10.78 -22.68 -6.44
CA MET A 74 -11.85 -22.41 -7.41
C MET A 74 -11.37 -22.32 -8.85
N GLN A 75 -10.09 -22.07 -9.09
CA GLN A 75 -9.48 -21.92 -10.41
C GLN A 75 -8.40 -22.98 -10.65
N GLN A 76 -8.56 -24.18 -10.11
CA GLN A 76 -7.56 -25.26 -10.26
C GLN A 76 -7.33 -25.65 -11.73
N ASP A 77 -8.38 -25.73 -12.53
CA ASP A 77 -8.30 -26.07 -13.95
C ASP A 77 -7.56 -24.99 -14.74
N ASP A 78 -7.87 -23.72 -14.47
CA ASP A 78 -7.15 -22.60 -15.08
C ASP A 78 -5.66 -22.66 -14.70
N LEU A 79 -5.36 -22.85 -13.41
CA LEU A 79 -3.98 -22.96 -12.92
C LEU A 79 -3.23 -24.10 -13.62
N PHE A 80 -3.86 -25.26 -13.75
CA PHE A 80 -3.29 -26.42 -14.44
C PHE A 80 -2.94 -26.12 -15.89
N GLN A 81 -3.85 -25.45 -16.65
CA GLN A 81 -3.60 -25.02 -18.03
C GLN A 81 -2.40 -24.06 -18.16
N TRP A 82 -2.06 -23.34 -17.07
CA TRP A 82 -0.91 -22.45 -17.00
C TRP A 82 0.36 -23.14 -16.49
N GLY A 83 0.32 -24.45 -16.19
CA GLY A 83 1.41 -25.16 -15.54
C GLY A 83 1.66 -24.69 -14.11
N LEU A 84 0.63 -24.15 -13.45
CA LEU A 84 0.68 -23.64 -12.08
C LEU A 84 -0.17 -24.52 -11.16
N SER A 85 0.05 -24.40 -9.87
CA SER A 85 -0.76 -25.06 -8.83
C SER A 85 -1.30 -24.05 -7.82
N ALA A 86 -2.46 -24.33 -7.27
CA ALA A 86 -2.98 -23.59 -6.12
C ALA A 86 -1.98 -23.66 -4.96
N ARG A 87 -1.77 -22.52 -4.30
CA ARG A 87 -0.80 -22.40 -3.22
C ARG A 87 -1.22 -21.30 -2.25
N ASP A 88 -0.98 -21.49 -0.97
CA ASP A 88 -1.06 -20.45 0.05
C ASP A 88 0.28 -19.70 0.19
N TYR A 89 0.21 -18.51 0.79
CA TYR A 89 1.36 -17.71 1.10
C TYR A 89 1.37 -17.36 2.59
N PRO A 90 2.54 -17.26 3.23
CA PRO A 90 2.62 -16.73 4.59
C PRO A 90 2.10 -15.29 4.62
N VAL A 91 1.06 -15.03 5.41
CA VAL A 91 0.45 -13.69 5.55
C VAL A 91 0.70 -13.18 6.96
N ARG A 92 1.21 -11.96 7.04
CA ARG A 92 1.31 -11.16 8.25
C ARG A 92 0.36 -9.99 8.14
N LEU A 93 -0.64 -9.94 9.00
CA LEU A 93 -1.66 -8.89 9.03
C LEU A 93 -1.27 -7.83 10.06
N LEU A 94 -0.76 -6.69 9.61
CA LEU A 94 -0.36 -5.58 10.46
C LEU A 94 -1.55 -4.67 10.71
N ALA A 95 -2.04 -4.66 11.94
CA ALA A 95 -3.19 -3.89 12.39
C ALA A 95 -2.72 -2.56 13.01
N PRO A 96 -3.01 -1.40 12.40
CA PRO A 96 -2.60 -0.09 12.94
C PRO A 96 -3.42 0.29 14.18
N GLY A 97 -2.87 0.03 15.34
CA GLY A 97 -3.54 0.12 16.64
C GLY A 97 -3.83 -1.26 17.23
N ASN A 98 -4.53 -1.30 18.36
CA ASN A 98 -4.79 -2.53 19.09
C ASN A 98 -5.71 -3.49 18.30
N PRO A 99 -5.25 -4.70 17.91
CA PRO A 99 -6.06 -5.66 17.18
C PRO A 99 -7.37 -6.02 17.89
N LEU A 100 -7.37 -6.10 19.23
CA LEU A 100 -8.57 -6.40 20.03
C LEU A 100 -9.66 -5.30 19.99
N LYS A 101 -9.29 -4.10 19.50
CA LYS A 101 -10.24 -3.00 19.27
C LYS A 101 -10.66 -2.88 17.81
N LEU A 102 -9.89 -3.45 16.90
CA LEU A 102 -10.12 -3.37 15.45
C LEU A 102 -10.91 -4.57 14.93
N TYR A 103 -10.78 -5.73 15.58
CA TYR A 103 -11.42 -6.97 15.17
C TYR A 103 -12.16 -7.60 16.35
N ASP A 104 -13.29 -8.23 16.06
CA ASP A 104 -14.00 -9.06 17.02
C ASP A 104 -13.16 -10.29 17.40
N ALA A 105 -13.35 -10.79 18.62
CA ALA A 105 -12.58 -11.92 19.15
C ALA A 105 -12.68 -13.17 18.25
N ASP A 106 -13.87 -13.44 17.70
CA ASP A 106 -14.11 -14.55 16.78
C ASP A 106 -13.31 -14.42 15.49
N ILE A 107 -13.20 -13.20 14.95
CA ILE A 107 -12.39 -12.94 13.76
C ILE A 107 -10.90 -13.19 14.06
N LEU A 108 -10.39 -12.74 15.19
CA LEU A 108 -9.00 -12.96 15.59
C LEU A 108 -8.70 -14.45 15.77
N GLU A 109 -9.61 -15.19 16.35
CA GLU A 109 -9.46 -16.64 16.51
C GLU A 109 -9.46 -17.37 15.16
N ILE A 110 -10.34 -16.99 14.24
CA ILE A 110 -10.37 -17.56 12.87
C ILE A 110 -9.07 -17.23 12.12
N LEU A 111 -8.57 -15.99 12.22
CA LEU A 111 -7.30 -15.59 11.59
C LEU A 111 -6.13 -16.44 12.12
N LYS A 112 -6.08 -16.65 13.43
CA LYS A 112 -5.08 -17.50 14.09
C LYS A 112 -5.18 -18.97 13.65
N GLN A 113 -6.39 -19.54 13.61
CA GLN A 113 -6.63 -20.91 13.15
C GLN A 113 -6.20 -21.09 11.68
N ARG A 114 -6.33 -20.08 10.85
CA ARG A 114 -5.84 -20.06 9.46
C ARG A 114 -4.33 -19.86 9.36
N GLY A 115 -3.63 -19.69 10.47
CA GLY A 115 -2.18 -19.45 10.49
C GLY A 115 -1.78 -18.06 9.97
N ILE A 116 -2.65 -17.06 10.13
CA ILE A 116 -2.35 -15.66 9.82
C ILE A 116 -1.80 -15.01 11.10
N GLU A 117 -0.57 -14.49 11.00
CA GLU A 117 0.05 -13.73 12.08
C GLU A 117 -0.57 -12.32 12.14
N VAL A 118 -1.34 -12.03 13.20
CA VAL A 118 -1.86 -10.66 13.44
C VAL A 118 -0.87 -9.89 14.29
N VAL A 119 -0.30 -8.83 13.70
CA VAL A 119 0.73 -8.01 14.33
C VAL A 119 0.13 -6.66 14.75
N HIS A 120 0.28 -6.30 16.01
CA HIS A 120 -0.05 -4.96 16.48
C HIS A 120 0.98 -3.97 15.92
N LEU A 121 0.61 -3.23 14.87
CA LEU A 121 1.44 -2.17 14.32
C LEU A 121 1.44 -0.96 15.27
N ARG A 122 2.54 -0.82 16.01
CA ARG A 122 2.80 0.32 16.91
C ARG A 122 3.94 1.16 16.39
N LEU A 123 3.67 2.43 16.14
CA LEU A 123 4.62 3.39 15.62
C LEU A 123 5.29 4.17 16.76
N ASN A 124 6.48 4.66 16.52
CA ASN A 124 7.14 5.56 17.45
C ASN A 124 6.68 7.01 17.18
N PRO A 125 6.21 7.79 18.16
CA PRO A 125 5.91 9.20 17.97
C PRO A 125 7.08 10.01 17.40
N GLY A 126 8.34 9.65 17.73
CA GLY A 126 9.54 10.23 17.16
C GLY A 126 9.79 9.95 15.68
N ASP A 127 8.99 9.08 15.08
CA ASP A 127 9.01 8.84 13.63
C ASP A 127 8.39 9.99 12.83
N LEU A 128 7.62 10.87 13.49
CA LEU A 128 7.19 12.16 12.95
C LEU A 128 8.15 13.26 13.41
N SER A 129 8.64 14.06 12.46
CA SER A 129 9.36 15.29 12.80
C SER A 129 8.42 16.31 13.44
N PRO A 130 8.94 17.35 14.09
CA PRO A 130 8.13 18.45 14.60
C PRO A 130 7.20 19.07 13.56
N ASP A 131 7.69 19.29 12.33
CA ASP A 131 6.87 19.73 11.21
C ASP A 131 5.79 18.69 10.84
N GLY A 132 6.14 17.39 10.83
CA GLY A 132 5.20 16.30 10.57
C GLY A 132 4.05 16.24 11.58
N TRP A 133 4.30 16.55 12.85
CA TRP A 133 3.27 16.70 13.87
C TRP A 133 2.37 17.90 13.60
N CYS A 134 2.96 19.04 13.18
CA CYS A 134 2.20 20.23 12.80
C CYS A 134 1.30 19.96 11.58
N ASP A 135 1.83 19.31 10.55
CA ASP A 135 1.07 18.91 9.35
C ASP A 135 -0.07 17.96 9.71
N PHE A 136 0.20 16.98 10.56
CA PHE A 136 -0.81 16.01 11.00
C PHE A 136 -1.99 16.69 11.69
N PHE A 137 -1.73 17.61 12.62
CA PHE A 137 -2.78 18.36 13.30
C PHE A 137 -3.32 19.55 12.49
N GLY A 138 -2.75 19.85 11.31
CA GLY A 138 -3.08 21.02 10.52
C GLY A 138 -2.78 22.32 11.26
N ALA A 139 -1.75 22.30 12.07
CA ALA A 139 -1.29 23.42 12.86
C ALA A 139 -0.24 24.22 12.08
N ASP A 140 -0.55 25.46 11.74
CA ASP A 140 0.40 26.37 11.09
C ASP A 140 1.55 26.69 12.07
N VAL A 141 2.78 26.40 11.66
CA VAL A 141 4.00 26.60 12.46
C VAL A 141 4.24 28.05 12.89
N ASN A 142 3.58 29.00 12.25
CA ASN A 142 3.64 30.42 12.57
C ASN A 142 2.50 30.89 13.50
N LYS A 143 1.60 30.00 13.91
CA LYS A 143 0.49 30.30 14.81
C LYS A 143 0.69 29.66 16.18
N PRO A 144 0.08 30.17 17.24
CA PRO A 144 0.29 29.71 18.61
C PRO A 144 0.24 28.20 18.79
N LEU A 145 -0.73 27.52 18.15
CA LEU A 145 -0.89 26.07 18.24
C LEU A 145 0.30 25.32 17.64
N GLY A 146 0.73 25.70 16.42
CA GLY A 146 1.89 25.08 15.77
C GLY A 146 3.20 25.40 16.46
N ILE A 147 3.39 26.65 16.93
CA ILE A 147 4.59 27.04 17.68
C ILE A 147 4.75 26.19 18.96
N ALA A 148 3.68 26.00 19.74
CA ALA A 148 3.72 25.21 20.97
C ALA A 148 3.99 23.73 20.67
N LEU A 149 3.30 23.15 19.69
CA LEU A 149 3.48 21.76 19.28
C LEU A 149 4.90 21.49 18.74
N PHE A 150 5.38 22.35 17.84
CA PHE A 150 6.74 22.26 17.28
C PHE A 150 7.79 22.31 18.40
N ARG A 151 7.68 23.27 19.32
CA ARG A 151 8.59 23.42 20.44
C ARG A 151 8.62 22.19 21.36
N ALA A 152 7.44 21.64 21.69
CA ALA A 152 7.32 20.44 22.52
C ALA A 152 7.97 19.22 21.87
N THR A 153 7.68 18.97 20.59
CA THR A 153 8.21 17.81 19.86
C THR A 153 9.69 17.96 19.53
N HIS A 154 10.15 19.15 19.15
CA HIS A 154 11.57 19.42 18.91
C HIS A 154 12.44 19.25 20.17
N LYS A 155 11.92 19.67 21.34
CA LYS A 155 12.63 19.45 22.61
C LYS A 155 12.78 17.96 22.95
N LEU A 156 11.83 17.12 22.55
CA LEU A 156 11.88 15.67 22.74
C LEU A 156 12.79 14.99 21.71
N GLU A 157 12.76 15.41 20.46
CA GLU A 157 13.63 14.88 19.38
C GLU A 157 15.11 15.03 19.76
N ASN A 158 15.50 16.16 20.34
CA ASN A 158 16.88 16.44 20.78
C ASN A 158 17.36 15.63 21.99
N ARG A 159 16.50 14.80 22.61
CA ARG A 159 16.89 13.98 23.77
C ARG A 159 17.52 12.64 23.41
N ASP A 160 17.61 12.32 22.12
CA ASP A 160 18.20 11.07 21.61
C ASP A 160 17.59 9.78 22.18
N LYS A 161 16.36 9.86 22.67
CA LYS A 161 15.60 8.75 23.25
C LYS A 161 14.20 8.67 22.65
N PRO A 162 13.69 7.46 22.42
CA PRO A 162 12.29 7.28 22.06
C PRO A 162 11.38 7.96 23.09
N TYR A 163 10.33 8.60 22.60
CA TYR A 163 9.35 9.25 23.46
C TYR A 163 7.93 8.81 23.11
N SER A 164 7.00 8.96 24.06
CA SER A 164 5.59 8.62 23.91
C SER A 164 4.73 9.86 23.64
N ILE A 165 3.45 9.64 23.30
CA ILE A 165 2.45 10.72 23.28
C ILE A 165 2.34 11.39 24.65
N GLY A 166 2.42 10.60 25.74
CA GLY A 166 2.44 11.12 27.10
C GLY A 166 3.58 12.12 27.34
N ASN A 167 4.76 11.87 26.77
CA ASN A 167 5.87 12.81 26.88
C ASN A 167 5.60 14.13 26.12
N ILE A 168 4.91 14.08 24.97
CA ILE A 168 4.51 15.31 24.26
C ILE A 168 3.51 16.10 25.11
N ILE A 169 2.52 15.41 25.70
CA ILE A 169 1.53 16.00 26.60
C ILE A 169 2.22 16.74 27.75
N SER A 170 3.13 16.08 28.48
CA SER A 170 3.86 16.71 29.59
C SER A 170 4.67 17.94 29.13
N GLN A 171 5.31 17.88 27.93
CA GLN A 171 6.04 19.07 27.44
C GLN A 171 5.12 20.25 27.11
N ILE A 172 3.86 20.01 26.73
CA ILE A 172 2.88 21.07 26.46
C ILE A 172 2.32 21.61 27.77
N GLU A 173 2.04 20.77 28.76
CA GLU A 173 1.59 21.18 30.10
C GLU A 173 2.63 22.09 30.79
N ASP A 174 3.91 21.72 30.69
CA ASP A 174 5.04 22.42 31.25
C ASP A 174 5.48 23.68 30.46
N ASP A 175 4.81 24.00 29.35
CA ASP A 175 5.19 25.13 28.48
C ASP A 175 4.58 26.45 28.96
N ASP A 176 5.31 27.23 29.76
CA ASP A 176 4.90 28.54 30.30
C ASP A 176 4.65 29.63 29.23
N ARG A 177 5.08 29.37 27.96
CA ARG A 177 4.91 30.31 26.84
C ARG A 177 3.62 30.07 26.05
N ALA A 178 2.95 28.93 26.27
CA ALA A 178 1.69 28.63 25.64
C ALA A 178 0.51 29.05 26.51
N GLY A 179 -0.41 29.82 25.97
CA GLY A 179 -1.65 30.18 26.69
C GLY A 179 -2.59 28.98 26.86
N ASP A 180 -3.38 28.98 27.92
CA ASP A 180 -4.30 27.89 28.29
C ASP A 180 -5.18 27.39 27.15
N PRO A 181 -5.83 28.22 26.32
CA PRO A 181 -6.63 27.72 25.20
C PRO A 181 -5.83 26.93 24.16
N THR A 182 -4.54 27.30 23.97
CA THR A 182 -3.63 26.58 23.07
C THR A 182 -3.24 25.23 23.65
N LYS A 183 -2.92 25.19 24.94
CA LYS A 183 -2.63 23.96 25.66
C LYS A 183 -3.81 22.99 25.59
N GLU A 184 -4.99 23.41 26.00
CA GLU A 184 -6.21 22.59 25.97
C GLU A 184 -6.50 22.02 24.58
N ALA A 185 -6.38 22.84 23.52
CA ALA A 185 -6.61 22.40 22.16
C ALA A 185 -5.61 21.33 21.70
N LEU A 186 -4.34 21.41 22.13
CA LEU A 186 -3.31 20.41 21.85
C LEU A 186 -3.51 19.14 22.66
N LEU A 187 -3.78 19.28 23.96
CA LEU A 187 -4.01 18.14 24.87
C LEU A 187 -5.17 17.28 24.36
N ASN A 188 -6.31 17.89 24.01
CA ASN A 188 -7.45 17.18 23.45
C ASN A 188 -7.10 16.39 22.17
N ARG A 189 -6.30 16.96 21.26
CA ARG A 189 -5.87 16.28 20.04
C ARG A 189 -4.90 15.14 20.31
N LEU A 190 -3.98 15.33 21.24
CA LEU A 190 -2.99 14.32 21.63
C LEU A 190 -3.66 13.15 22.36
N GLU A 191 -4.60 13.41 23.27
CA GLU A 191 -5.37 12.35 23.95
C GLU A 191 -6.24 11.57 22.95
N ALA A 192 -6.89 12.24 22.01
CA ALA A 192 -7.59 11.57 20.93
C ALA A 192 -6.65 10.67 20.11
N THR A 193 -5.43 11.16 19.80
CA THR A 193 -4.41 10.38 19.08
C THR A 193 -3.91 9.19 19.90
N ARG A 194 -3.71 9.38 21.19
CA ARG A 194 -3.32 8.32 22.15
C ARG A 194 -4.36 7.21 22.23
N SER A 195 -5.65 7.57 22.19
CA SER A 195 -6.75 6.61 22.25
C SER A 195 -6.76 5.62 21.09
N TRP A 196 -6.15 5.93 19.96
CA TRP A 196 -6.03 5.04 18.80
C TRP A 196 -5.10 3.85 19.04
N GLN A 197 -4.21 3.93 20.03
CA GLN A 197 -3.19 2.92 20.33
C GLN A 197 -2.31 2.58 19.12
N LEU A 198 -2.20 3.51 18.19
CA LEU A 198 -1.32 3.44 17.03
C LEU A 198 0.13 3.73 17.42
N PHE A 199 0.34 4.61 18.40
CA PHE A 199 1.65 4.93 18.90
C PHE A 199 2.00 4.12 20.14
N ALA A 200 3.26 3.71 20.23
CA ALA A 200 3.77 3.00 21.38
C ALA A 200 3.97 3.97 22.56
N GLU A 201 3.52 3.57 23.73
CA GLU A 201 3.88 4.26 25.00
C GLU A 201 5.25 3.80 25.48
N THR A 202 5.56 2.52 25.29
CA THR A 202 6.85 1.90 25.59
C THR A 202 7.11 0.76 24.59
N GLY A 203 8.39 0.47 24.31
CA GLY A 203 8.78 -0.73 23.55
C GLY A 203 8.17 -0.80 22.13
N TYR A 204 8.64 0.03 21.23
CA TYR A 204 8.28 -0.07 19.81
C TYR A 204 9.23 -1.00 19.07
N THR A 205 8.74 -1.63 17.99
CA THR A 205 9.58 -2.35 17.04
C THR A 205 10.01 -1.40 15.93
N PRO A 206 11.30 -1.27 15.64
CA PRO A 206 11.76 -0.46 14.51
C PRO A 206 11.06 -0.88 13.21
N ILE A 207 10.74 0.09 12.36
CA ILE A 207 9.92 -0.16 11.17
C ILE A 207 10.53 -1.19 10.22
N GLN A 208 11.85 -1.24 10.11
CA GLN A 208 12.58 -2.20 9.29
C GLN A 208 12.43 -3.65 9.79
N ASP A 209 12.15 -3.85 11.09
CA ASP A 209 12.00 -5.16 11.72
C ASP A 209 10.55 -5.64 11.73
N LEU A 210 9.60 -4.74 11.48
CA LEU A 210 8.17 -5.05 11.41
C LEU A 210 7.80 -5.87 10.18
N PHE A 211 8.46 -5.61 9.04
CA PHE A 211 8.16 -6.27 7.78
C PHE A 211 9.16 -7.39 7.50
N LYS A 212 8.66 -8.53 7.04
CA LYS A 212 9.49 -9.72 6.82
C LYS A 212 9.57 -10.07 5.34
N PRO A 213 10.74 -10.49 4.83
CA PRO A 213 10.83 -11.15 3.53
C PRO A 213 10.10 -12.51 3.58
N ASN A 214 9.92 -13.14 2.44
CA ASN A 214 9.21 -14.43 2.29
C ASN A 214 7.77 -14.47 2.84
N ALA A 215 7.18 -13.32 3.09
CA ALA A 215 5.81 -13.19 3.59
C ALA A 215 5.08 -12.03 2.91
N VAL A 216 3.77 -12.14 2.79
CA VAL A 216 2.88 -11.05 2.39
C VAL A 216 2.63 -10.19 3.62
N ASN A 217 3.22 -9.01 3.67
CA ASN A 217 2.98 -8.06 4.75
C ASN A 217 1.79 -7.17 4.37
N VAL A 218 0.64 -7.41 4.99
CA VAL A 218 -0.59 -6.68 4.74
C VAL A 218 -0.80 -5.64 5.83
N VAL A 219 -0.75 -4.36 5.50
CA VAL A 219 -1.15 -3.27 6.40
C VAL A 219 -2.66 -3.07 6.22
N ASP A 220 -3.45 -3.65 7.11
CA ASP A 220 -4.90 -3.59 7.03
C ASP A 220 -5.44 -2.25 7.53
N LEU A 221 -5.88 -1.43 6.60
CA LEU A 221 -6.51 -0.14 6.87
C LEU A 221 -8.04 -0.20 6.78
N SER A 222 -8.63 -1.37 6.49
CA SER A 222 -10.07 -1.50 6.22
C SER A 222 -10.94 -1.13 7.43
N ARG A 223 -10.42 -1.33 8.64
CA ARG A 223 -11.09 -1.03 9.91
C ARG A 223 -10.90 0.41 10.39
N LEU A 224 -10.16 1.23 9.63
CA LEU A 224 -9.92 2.62 9.95
C LEU A 224 -10.78 3.51 9.06
N GLU A 225 -11.28 4.62 9.62
CA GLU A 225 -12.01 5.60 8.83
C GLU A 225 -11.10 6.33 7.83
N PRO A 226 -11.59 6.59 6.61
CA PRO A 226 -10.87 7.38 5.63
C PRO A 226 -10.77 8.85 6.08
N GLY A 227 -9.76 9.56 5.60
CA GLY A 227 -9.58 10.99 5.85
C GLY A 227 -8.18 11.46 5.53
N ALA A 228 -8.04 12.67 4.99
CA ALA A 228 -6.77 13.23 4.54
C ALA A 228 -5.72 13.33 5.67
N ARG A 229 -6.16 13.62 6.88
CA ARG A 229 -5.36 13.66 8.12
C ARG A 229 -5.76 12.55 9.10
N GLY A 230 -6.47 11.53 8.64
CA GLY A 230 -6.91 10.41 9.45
C GLY A 230 -5.81 9.35 9.67
N ARG A 231 -6.14 8.35 10.49
CA ARG A 231 -5.24 7.25 10.85
C ARG A 231 -4.67 6.51 9.64
N ARG A 232 -5.45 6.32 8.55
CA ARG A 232 -4.98 5.65 7.32
C ARG A 232 -3.78 6.38 6.72
N ASN A 233 -3.94 7.67 6.46
CA ASN A 233 -2.89 8.50 5.85
C ASN A 233 -1.68 8.69 6.77
N LEU A 234 -1.90 8.83 8.07
CA LEU A 234 -0.83 8.88 9.06
C LEU A 234 0.01 7.61 9.06
N THR A 235 -0.64 6.43 9.08
CA THR A 235 0.05 5.14 9.04
C THR A 235 0.92 5.00 7.79
N VAL A 236 0.36 5.30 6.61
CA VAL A 236 1.11 5.21 5.34
C VAL A 236 2.27 6.21 5.31
N SER A 237 2.06 7.45 5.78
CA SER A 237 3.10 8.48 5.83
C SER A 237 4.30 8.04 6.67
N ILE A 238 4.05 7.53 7.88
CA ILE A 238 5.12 7.10 8.80
C ILE A 238 5.85 5.87 8.23
N ILE A 239 5.11 4.87 7.73
CA ILE A 239 5.72 3.69 7.11
C ILE A 239 6.61 4.09 5.93
N ALA A 240 6.09 4.90 5.01
CA ALA A 240 6.83 5.34 3.83
C ALA A 240 8.10 6.12 4.22
N ARG A 241 7.99 7.08 5.14
CA ARG A 241 9.10 7.91 5.60
C ARG A 241 10.21 7.08 6.24
N ASN A 242 9.85 6.19 7.16
CA ASN A 242 10.83 5.44 7.93
C ASN A 242 11.50 4.34 7.12
N LEU A 243 10.76 3.64 6.26
CA LEU A 243 11.36 2.69 5.34
C LEU A 243 12.29 3.38 4.34
N PHE A 244 11.92 4.58 3.86
CA PHE A 244 12.79 5.36 3.00
C PHE A 244 14.12 5.68 3.70
N ARG A 245 14.04 6.20 4.93
CA ARG A 245 15.22 6.50 5.75
C ARG A 245 16.06 5.25 6.01
N ALA A 246 15.43 4.17 6.50
CA ALA A 246 16.11 2.93 6.82
C ALA A 246 16.85 2.33 5.61
N ARG A 247 16.21 2.32 4.42
CA ARG A 247 16.82 1.83 3.19
C ARG A 247 17.93 2.74 2.68
N SER A 248 17.78 4.07 2.79
CA SER A 248 18.83 5.01 2.41
C SER A 248 20.07 4.85 3.28
N ASP A 249 19.88 4.71 4.58
CA ASP A 249 20.99 4.47 5.54
C ASP A 249 21.64 3.11 5.30
N ALA A 250 20.85 2.06 5.04
CA ALA A 250 21.35 0.74 4.72
C ALA A 250 22.14 0.74 3.40
N ARG A 251 21.61 1.40 2.35
CA ARG A 251 22.27 1.52 1.06
C ARG A 251 23.64 2.19 1.17
N LEU A 252 23.72 3.28 1.92
CA LEU A 252 25.00 3.96 2.18
C LEU A 252 26.00 3.02 2.85
N ARG A 253 25.56 2.25 3.87
CA ARG A 253 26.40 1.27 4.54
C ARG A 253 26.85 0.11 3.64
N GLU A 254 25.94 -0.36 2.77
CA GLU A 254 26.22 -1.39 1.76
C GLU A 254 27.32 -0.92 0.79
N GLU A 255 27.25 0.32 0.31
CA GLU A 255 28.25 0.92 -0.59
C GLU A 255 29.64 1.01 0.03
N PHE A 256 29.72 1.21 1.34
CA PHE A 256 30.99 1.17 2.09
C PHE A 256 31.39 -0.19 2.62
N GLY A 257 30.61 -1.26 2.33
CA GLY A 257 30.88 -2.60 2.83
C GLY A 257 30.76 -2.77 4.35
N LEU A 258 29.98 -1.89 5.01
CA LEU A 258 29.86 -1.81 6.48
C LEU A 258 28.71 -2.65 7.04
N ALA A 259 27.84 -3.21 6.22
CA ALA A 259 26.68 -3.97 6.68
C ALA A 259 26.24 -5.05 5.69
N THR A 260 25.52 -6.06 6.20
CA THR A 260 24.79 -7.02 5.37
C THR A 260 23.68 -6.29 4.60
N PRO A 261 23.47 -6.60 3.31
CA PRO A 261 22.43 -5.96 2.51
C PRO A 261 21.05 -6.08 3.17
N MET A 262 20.35 -4.97 3.29
CA MET A 262 18.95 -4.94 3.69
C MET A 262 18.07 -5.31 2.47
N PRO A 263 17.02 -6.12 2.61
CA PRO A 263 16.12 -6.44 1.51
C PRO A 263 15.52 -5.20 0.86
N ARG A 264 15.35 -5.24 -0.47
CA ARG A 264 14.63 -4.20 -1.22
C ARG A 264 13.16 -4.22 -0.82
N VAL A 265 12.51 -3.07 -0.82
CA VAL A 265 11.11 -2.95 -0.42
C VAL A 265 10.23 -2.65 -1.61
N TRP A 266 9.14 -3.40 -1.74
CA TRP A 266 8.04 -3.13 -2.67
C TRP A 266 6.81 -2.74 -1.87
N MET A 267 6.38 -1.49 -2.01
CA MET A 267 5.14 -1.01 -1.39
C MET A 267 4.04 -0.92 -2.45
N LEU A 268 2.98 -1.70 -2.27
CA LEU A 268 1.84 -1.76 -3.16
C LEU A 268 0.64 -1.09 -2.48
N LEU A 269 0.14 -0.01 -3.07
CA LEU A 269 -1.01 0.73 -2.57
C LEU A 269 -2.25 0.41 -3.41
N ASP A 270 -3.23 -0.28 -2.82
CA ASP A 270 -4.55 -0.36 -3.44
C ASP A 270 -5.32 0.95 -3.16
N GLU A 271 -6.16 1.39 -4.10
CA GLU A 271 -6.90 2.66 -4.08
C GLU A 271 -5.99 3.88 -3.74
N ALA A 272 -4.85 3.98 -4.43
CA ALA A 272 -3.77 4.95 -4.16
C ALA A 272 -4.23 6.42 -4.18
N HIS A 273 -5.32 6.75 -4.88
CA HIS A 273 -5.91 8.08 -4.89
C HIS A 273 -6.35 8.57 -3.50
N GLN A 274 -6.57 7.65 -2.52
CA GLN A 274 -6.87 8.01 -1.14
C GLN A 274 -5.65 8.57 -0.40
N PHE A 275 -4.43 8.23 -0.84
CA PHE A 275 -3.17 8.57 -0.19
C PHE A 275 -2.40 9.66 -0.91
N ALA A 276 -2.43 9.66 -2.24
CA ALA A 276 -1.82 10.70 -3.09
C ALA A 276 -2.85 11.25 -4.09
N PRO A 277 -3.84 12.04 -3.63
CA PRO A 277 -4.85 12.60 -4.52
C PRO A 277 -4.29 13.72 -5.41
N ASN A 278 -4.79 13.81 -6.65
CA ASN A 278 -4.48 14.91 -7.58
C ASN A 278 -4.96 16.26 -7.01
N ASN A 279 -6.17 16.28 -6.44
CA ASN A 279 -6.74 17.46 -5.82
C ASN A 279 -6.71 17.33 -4.29
N GLY A 280 -6.27 18.38 -3.62
CA GLY A 280 -6.11 18.39 -2.17
C GLY A 280 -4.78 17.81 -1.70
N ASN A 281 -4.61 17.76 -0.39
CA ASN A 281 -3.39 17.29 0.25
C ASN A 281 -3.69 16.28 1.35
N THR A 282 -2.85 15.24 1.44
CA THR A 282 -2.83 14.28 2.54
C THR A 282 -1.45 14.27 3.16
N ILE A 283 -1.35 13.84 4.42
CA ILE A 283 -0.04 13.71 5.08
C ILE A 283 0.83 12.61 4.46
N ALA A 284 0.26 11.65 3.73
CA ALA A 284 1.00 10.61 3.03
C ALA A 284 1.55 11.06 1.67
N LYS A 285 0.91 12.05 1.03
CA LYS A 285 1.17 12.45 -0.36
C LYS A 285 2.64 12.81 -0.61
N ALA A 286 3.21 13.68 0.21
CA ALA A 286 4.61 14.11 0.04
C ALA A 286 5.60 12.93 0.13
N GLN A 287 5.36 11.97 1.02
CA GLN A 287 6.21 10.79 1.17
C GLN A 287 6.09 9.85 -0.04
N LEU A 288 4.89 9.70 -0.60
CA LEU A 288 4.67 8.87 -1.79
C LEU A 288 5.27 9.49 -3.05
N ILE A 289 5.20 10.81 -3.20
CA ILE A 289 5.91 11.54 -4.28
C ILE A 289 7.42 11.31 -4.15
N ARG A 290 7.95 11.43 -2.94
CA ARG A 290 9.38 11.17 -2.69
C ARG A 290 9.77 9.73 -3.04
N TRP A 291 8.97 8.73 -2.67
CA TRP A 291 9.21 7.35 -3.04
C TRP A 291 9.26 7.15 -4.55
N ALA A 292 8.31 7.76 -5.27
CA ALA A 292 8.27 7.66 -6.72
C ALA A 292 9.50 8.30 -7.38
N LYS A 293 9.93 9.49 -6.91
CA LYS A 293 11.04 10.25 -7.50
C LYS A 293 12.43 9.74 -7.10
N GLU A 294 12.60 9.40 -5.82
CA GLU A 294 13.92 9.15 -5.22
C GLU A 294 14.13 7.68 -4.81
N GLY A 295 13.10 6.84 -4.88
CA GLY A 295 13.13 5.46 -4.38
C GLY A 295 14.08 4.52 -5.14
N ARG A 296 14.47 4.87 -6.37
CA ARG A 296 15.33 4.02 -7.21
C ARG A 296 16.69 3.74 -6.56
N GLN A 297 17.35 4.77 -6.05
CA GLN A 297 18.70 4.67 -5.48
C GLN A 297 18.71 3.80 -4.19
N PRO A 298 17.83 4.00 -3.19
CA PRO A 298 17.82 3.18 -2.00
C PRO A 298 17.22 1.77 -2.18
N GLY A 299 16.67 1.44 -3.33
CA GLY A 299 16.08 0.12 -3.58
C GLY A 299 14.61 -0.01 -3.16
N LEU A 300 13.83 1.05 -3.34
CA LEU A 300 12.42 1.14 -3.02
C LEU A 300 11.58 1.14 -4.29
N SER A 301 10.65 0.20 -4.42
CA SER A 301 9.67 0.15 -5.51
C SER A 301 8.30 0.57 -5.01
N LEU A 302 7.54 1.24 -5.88
CA LEU A 302 6.19 1.70 -5.59
C LEU A 302 5.21 1.15 -6.62
N VAL A 303 4.14 0.49 -6.19
CA VAL A 303 3.03 0.11 -7.04
C VAL A 303 1.80 0.89 -6.59
N VAL A 304 1.23 1.68 -7.46
CA VAL A 304 0.01 2.44 -7.20
C VAL A 304 -1.14 1.84 -8.02
N ALA A 305 -2.19 1.40 -7.34
CA ALA A 305 -3.38 0.90 -8.02
C ALA A 305 -4.58 1.84 -7.80
N SER A 306 -5.34 2.12 -8.86
CA SER A 306 -6.54 2.94 -8.76
C SER A 306 -7.56 2.62 -9.83
N GLN A 307 -8.83 2.80 -9.48
CA GLN A 307 -9.94 2.82 -10.45
C GLN A 307 -10.00 4.14 -11.21
N GLN A 308 -9.42 5.18 -10.64
CA GLN A 308 -9.43 6.55 -11.14
C GLN A 308 -7.99 7.09 -11.22
N PRO A 309 -7.21 6.74 -12.25
CA PRO A 309 -5.86 7.27 -12.42
C PRO A 309 -5.84 8.80 -12.51
N SER A 310 -6.88 9.44 -13.07
CA SER A 310 -7.03 10.90 -13.08
C SER A 310 -7.09 11.53 -11.68
N ALA A 311 -7.48 10.77 -10.67
CA ALA A 311 -7.55 11.20 -9.27
C ALA A 311 -6.23 11.02 -8.51
N ILE A 312 -5.21 10.37 -9.10
CA ILE A 312 -3.87 10.26 -8.51
C ILE A 312 -3.05 11.50 -8.86
N ASP A 313 -2.18 11.90 -7.92
CA ASP A 313 -1.25 13.01 -8.10
C ASP A 313 -0.38 12.83 -9.34
N LYS A 314 -0.23 13.91 -10.13
CA LYS A 314 0.51 13.90 -11.40
C LYS A 314 2.00 13.63 -11.22
N GLU A 315 2.59 14.07 -10.11
CA GLU A 315 4.01 13.83 -9.84
C GLU A 315 4.28 12.35 -9.57
N VAL A 316 3.35 11.63 -8.91
CA VAL A 316 3.44 10.19 -8.74
C VAL A 316 3.26 9.47 -10.08
N LEU A 317 2.24 9.85 -10.86
CA LEU A 317 1.95 9.22 -12.15
C LEU A 317 3.09 9.38 -13.14
N SER A 318 3.71 10.57 -13.21
CA SER A 318 4.81 10.86 -14.15
C SER A 318 6.10 10.08 -13.85
N GLN A 319 6.21 9.47 -12.68
CA GLN A 319 7.35 8.63 -12.31
C GLN A 319 7.11 7.15 -12.57
N CYS A 320 5.90 6.76 -12.98
CA CYS A 320 5.59 5.37 -13.28
C CYS A 320 6.23 4.98 -14.63
N ASP A 321 7.28 4.19 -14.56
CA ASP A 321 7.99 3.60 -15.70
C ASP A 321 7.30 2.33 -16.25
N ILE A 322 6.32 1.81 -15.51
CA ILE A 322 5.51 0.66 -15.91
C ILE A 322 4.04 1.00 -15.74
N ILE A 323 3.26 0.77 -16.80
CA ILE A 323 1.82 0.96 -16.79
C ILE A 323 1.13 -0.37 -17.09
N LEU A 324 0.30 -0.85 -16.18
CA LEU A 324 -0.53 -2.03 -16.31
C LEU A 324 -2.00 -1.62 -16.30
N SER A 325 -2.54 -1.36 -17.49
CA SER A 325 -3.91 -0.85 -17.64
C SER A 325 -4.88 -1.94 -18.02
N HIS A 326 -5.81 -2.26 -17.13
CA HIS A 326 -7.03 -2.99 -17.46
C HIS A 326 -8.03 -2.10 -18.21
N LYS A 327 -9.18 -2.67 -18.57
CA LYS A 327 -10.24 -1.93 -19.26
C LYS A 327 -10.69 -0.70 -18.47
N MET A 328 -10.65 0.45 -19.15
CA MET A 328 -11.11 1.75 -18.67
C MET A 328 -12.29 2.24 -19.49
N THR A 329 -13.19 3.02 -18.89
CA THR A 329 -14.42 3.48 -19.55
C THR A 329 -14.63 4.99 -19.50
N THR A 330 -14.13 5.68 -18.49
CA THR A 330 -14.30 7.14 -18.37
C THR A 330 -13.33 7.89 -19.27
N ARG A 331 -13.76 9.03 -19.82
CA ARG A 331 -12.91 9.84 -20.70
C ARG A 331 -11.74 10.48 -19.93
N GLU A 332 -11.99 10.92 -18.71
CA GLU A 332 -10.98 11.57 -17.87
C GLU A 332 -9.82 10.62 -17.56
N ASP A 333 -10.14 9.40 -17.13
CA ASP A 333 -9.13 8.41 -16.78
C ASP A 333 -8.33 7.94 -18.01
N VAL A 334 -9.02 7.75 -19.15
CA VAL A 334 -8.35 7.41 -20.40
C VAL A 334 -7.43 8.55 -20.87
N ASN A 335 -7.83 9.82 -20.69
CA ASN A 335 -6.99 10.96 -21.04
C ASN A 335 -5.79 11.09 -20.10
N ALA A 336 -5.96 10.81 -18.81
CA ALA A 336 -4.83 10.77 -17.85
C ALA A 336 -3.79 9.72 -18.27
N LEU A 337 -4.22 8.53 -18.72
CA LEU A 337 -3.32 7.51 -19.27
C LEU A 337 -2.66 7.94 -20.57
N ASN A 338 -3.37 8.62 -21.45
CA ASN A 338 -2.76 9.13 -22.70
C ASN A 338 -1.64 10.14 -22.44
N GLY A 339 -1.74 10.91 -21.37
CA GLY A 339 -0.67 11.81 -20.94
C GLY A 339 0.61 11.10 -20.49
N LEU A 340 0.55 9.76 -20.31
CA LEU A 340 1.68 8.90 -19.98
C LEU A 340 2.14 8.07 -21.21
N SER A 341 1.56 8.31 -22.40
CA SER A 341 1.94 7.62 -23.63
C SER A 341 3.34 8.02 -24.06
N GLN A 342 4.13 7.04 -24.51
CA GLN A 342 5.50 7.21 -24.97
C GLN A 342 5.57 7.14 -26.51
N ASP A 343 6.56 7.78 -27.09
CA ASP A 343 6.71 7.88 -28.57
C ASP A 343 6.90 6.50 -29.24
N TYR A 344 7.57 5.56 -28.57
CA TYR A 344 7.84 4.20 -29.09
C TYR A 344 6.57 3.32 -29.20
N MET A 345 5.46 3.73 -28.61
CA MET A 345 4.23 2.90 -28.58
C MET A 345 3.59 2.70 -29.96
N GLY A 346 3.94 3.48 -30.97
CA GLY A 346 3.35 3.40 -32.30
C GLY A 346 1.84 3.71 -32.35
N GLY A 347 1.30 4.31 -31.29
CA GLY A 347 -0.10 4.68 -31.12
C GLY A 347 -0.45 5.09 -29.70
N GLU A 348 -1.59 5.73 -29.54
CA GLU A 348 -2.08 6.14 -28.22
C GLU A 348 -2.43 4.94 -27.33
N LEU A 349 -2.03 4.95 -26.07
CA LEU A 349 -2.40 3.93 -25.05
C LEU A 349 -3.92 3.69 -25.00
N ARG A 350 -4.70 4.74 -25.22
CA ARG A 350 -6.16 4.69 -25.35
C ARG A 350 -6.63 3.64 -26.38
N THR A 351 -5.92 3.49 -27.50
CA THR A 351 -6.29 2.54 -28.56
C THR A 351 -6.12 1.10 -28.10
N PHE A 352 -5.05 0.81 -27.35
CA PHE A 352 -4.79 -0.51 -26.79
C PHE A 352 -5.81 -0.86 -25.71
N VAL A 353 -6.06 0.06 -24.75
CA VAL A 353 -6.99 -0.16 -23.63
C VAL A 353 -8.44 -0.37 -24.12
N LYS A 354 -8.87 0.32 -25.19
CA LYS A 354 -10.20 0.12 -25.79
C LYS A 354 -10.39 -1.25 -26.44
N LYS A 355 -9.32 -1.88 -26.90
CA LYS A 355 -9.36 -3.21 -27.52
C LYS A 355 -9.55 -4.34 -26.52
N LEU A 356 -9.34 -4.09 -25.22
CA LEU A 356 -9.52 -5.11 -24.18
C LEU A 356 -10.98 -5.54 -24.09
N LYS A 357 -11.23 -6.84 -24.25
CA LYS A 357 -12.59 -7.41 -24.34
C LYS A 357 -13.00 -8.15 -23.08
N ARG A 358 -12.07 -8.86 -22.44
CA ARG A 358 -12.34 -9.79 -21.34
C ARG A 358 -11.84 -9.22 -20.01
N THR A 359 -12.48 -9.60 -18.91
CA THR A 359 -11.95 -9.36 -17.55
C THR A 359 -10.63 -10.11 -17.39
N GLY A 360 -9.65 -9.49 -16.77
CA GLY A 360 -8.30 -10.05 -16.61
C GLY A 360 -7.36 -9.79 -17.79
N GLU A 361 -7.82 -9.22 -18.90
CA GLU A 361 -6.92 -8.65 -19.90
C GLU A 361 -6.36 -7.30 -19.45
N ALA A 362 -5.12 -7.02 -19.81
CA ALA A 362 -4.44 -5.76 -19.53
C ALA A 362 -3.48 -5.38 -20.66
N VAL A 363 -3.18 -4.09 -20.76
CA VAL A 363 -2.06 -3.57 -21.54
C VAL A 363 -0.92 -3.30 -20.58
N LEU A 364 0.23 -3.88 -20.84
CA LEU A 364 1.50 -3.60 -20.16
C LEU A 364 2.32 -2.69 -21.07
N VAL A 365 2.74 -1.55 -20.53
CA VAL A 365 3.75 -0.66 -21.11
C VAL A 365 4.94 -0.68 -20.18
N ASP A 366 6.12 -0.94 -20.71
CA ASP A 366 7.40 -0.93 -19.98
C ASP A 366 8.34 0.05 -20.70
N ASP A 367 8.60 1.18 -20.06
CA ASP A 367 9.42 2.25 -20.61
C ASP A 367 10.89 1.86 -20.73
N GLU A 368 11.42 1.04 -19.82
CA GLU A 368 12.82 0.61 -19.88
C GLU A 368 13.06 -0.41 -21.00
N ALA A 369 12.10 -1.27 -21.23
CA ALA A 369 12.13 -2.25 -22.33
C ALA A 369 11.61 -1.69 -23.66
N GLU A 370 11.08 -0.46 -23.67
CA GLU A 370 10.40 0.18 -24.82
C GLU A 370 9.36 -0.76 -25.48
N SER A 371 8.57 -1.43 -24.65
CA SER A 371 7.66 -2.51 -25.12
C SER A 371 6.22 -2.30 -24.69
N VAL A 372 5.31 -2.77 -25.55
CA VAL A 372 3.87 -2.77 -25.30
C VAL A 372 3.30 -4.18 -25.55
N HIS A 373 2.69 -4.76 -24.53
CA HIS A 373 2.05 -6.07 -24.59
C HIS A 373 0.57 -5.97 -24.25
N THR A 374 -0.26 -6.70 -24.98
CA THR A 374 -1.64 -6.99 -24.55
C THR A 374 -1.64 -8.39 -23.98
N LEU A 375 -1.89 -8.52 -22.69
CA LEU A 375 -1.77 -9.80 -22.00
C LEU A 375 -3.04 -10.18 -21.25
N ARG A 376 -3.22 -11.48 -21.07
CA ARG A 376 -4.13 -12.06 -20.10
C ARG A 376 -3.35 -12.33 -18.82
N ILE A 377 -3.75 -11.69 -17.72
CA ILE A 377 -3.16 -11.92 -16.39
C ILE A 377 -3.30 -13.39 -16.02
N ARG A 378 -2.23 -13.99 -15.48
CA ARG A 378 -2.25 -15.36 -15.01
C ARG A 378 -3.24 -15.56 -13.85
N PRO A 379 -3.80 -16.76 -13.71
CA PRO A 379 -4.60 -17.05 -12.52
C PRO A 379 -3.77 -16.95 -11.24
N ARG A 380 -4.39 -16.43 -10.17
CA ARG A 380 -3.77 -16.38 -8.85
C ARG A 380 -3.66 -17.78 -8.27
N ARG A 381 -2.51 -18.07 -7.67
CA ARG A 381 -2.28 -19.32 -6.92
C ARG A 381 -2.97 -19.27 -5.55
N SER A 382 -3.12 -18.08 -4.98
CA SER A 382 -3.85 -17.82 -3.73
C SER A 382 -5.25 -17.30 -3.97
N GLN A 383 -6.14 -17.50 -3.00
CA GLN A 383 -7.53 -17.05 -3.09
C GLN A 383 -7.64 -15.52 -3.20
N HIS A 384 -8.60 -15.05 -4.00
CA HIS A 384 -8.94 -13.63 -4.12
C HIS A 384 -10.13 -13.26 -3.25
N GLY A 385 -9.94 -12.31 -2.30
CA GLY A 385 -10.98 -11.87 -1.38
C GLY A 385 -11.95 -10.82 -1.93
N GLY A 386 -11.70 -10.28 -3.12
CA GLY A 386 -12.48 -9.18 -3.71
C GLY A 386 -13.67 -9.62 -4.58
N SER A 387 -14.10 -10.89 -4.53
CA SER A 387 -15.32 -11.33 -5.24
C SER A 387 -16.54 -10.66 -4.61
N SER A 388 -17.45 -10.14 -5.45
CA SER A 388 -18.77 -9.69 -5.00
C SER A 388 -19.50 -10.85 -4.31
N VAL A 389 -20.13 -10.55 -3.15
CA VAL A 389 -21.00 -11.49 -2.47
C VAL A 389 -22.06 -11.92 -3.46
N ALA A 390 -22.04 -13.18 -3.88
CA ALA A 390 -23.13 -13.74 -4.67
C ALA A 390 -24.39 -13.67 -3.79
N THR A 391 -25.44 -13.06 -4.28
CA THR A 391 -26.76 -13.16 -3.67
C THR A 391 -27.08 -14.66 -3.62
N PRO A 392 -27.42 -15.25 -2.45
CA PRO A 392 -27.89 -16.62 -2.42
C PRO A 392 -29.04 -16.72 -3.43
N MET A 393 -28.96 -17.61 -4.42
CA MET A 393 -30.15 -17.95 -5.19
C MET A 393 -31.16 -18.43 -4.14
N GLN A 394 -32.29 -17.75 -4.03
CA GLN A 394 -33.46 -18.33 -3.40
C GLN A 394 -33.74 -19.60 -4.22
N GLU A 395 -33.63 -20.75 -3.56
CA GLU A 395 -34.24 -21.97 -4.11
C GLU A 395 -35.72 -21.62 -4.28
N ASP A 396 -36.15 -21.44 -5.52
CA ASP A 396 -37.55 -21.37 -5.87
C ASP A 396 -38.14 -22.73 -5.43
N ASN A 397 -38.83 -22.73 -4.30
CA ASN A 397 -39.73 -23.79 -3.92
C ASN A 397 -40.84 -23.82 -4.99
N PHE A 398 -40.60 -24.58 -6.04
CA PHE A 398 -41.66 -25.05 -6.90
C PHE A 398 -42.52 -26.03 -6.06
N ASP A 399 -43.49 -25.47 -5.34
CA ASP A 399 -44.63 -26.26 -4.87
C ASP A 399 -45.38 -26.78 -6.09
N ILE A 400 -45.09 -28.02 -6.40
CA ILE A 400 -45.92 -28.81 -7.34
C ILE A 400 -47.21 -29.11 -6.61
N TRP A 401 -48.26 -28.33 -6.85
CA TRP A 401 -49.61 -28.74 -6.57
C TRP A 401 -50.01 -29.82 -7.56
N SER A 402 -49.91 -31.05 -7.09
CA SER A 402 -50.57 -32.23 -7.70
C SER A 402 -52.06 -32.16 -7.43
N GLN A 403 -52.85 -32.08 -8.43
CA GLN A 403 -54.07 -32.88 -8.60
C GLN A 403 -54.07 -33.52 -9.93
#